data_80f117d029a15118af56b47c58fdab76
#
_entry.id   80f117d029a15118af56b47c58fdab76
#
_cell.length_a   1.000
_cell.length_b   1.000
_cell.length_c   1.000
_cell.angle_alpha   90.00
_cell.angle_beta   90.00
_cell.angle_gamma   90.00
#
_symmetry.space_group_name_H-M   'P 1'
#
loop_
_entity.id
_entity.type
_entity.pdbx_description
1 polymer ?
#
loop_
_entity_poly.entity_id
_entity_poly.type
_entity_poly.pdbx_seq_one_letter_code
_entity_poly.pdbx_strand_id
1 'polypeptide(L)'
;MERTFAIVKPDAVRRGLTGDILKRIEASELKIIGLRKIQLSRADAERFYEVHKAKPFFKGLCDYMTSGPVVVAVLQGEGAISKWRQLMGATDPKKADPGTIRKDFGLDVEQNSTHGSDAPETAAQEISFFFPTRELLA
;
A
#
# COMPACT_ATOMS: atom_id res chain seq x y z
N MET A 1 5.95 12.83 -14.41
CA MET A 1 5.98 11.42 -14.03
C MET A 1 4.82 11.07 -13.14
N GLU A 2 4.33 9.87 -13.27
CA GLU A 2 3.17 9.42 -12.47
C GLU A 2 3.58 9.07 -11.05
N ARG A 3 2.66 9.28 -10.11
CA ARG A 3 2.82 8.92 -8.70
C ARG A 3 1.75 7.93 -8.30
N THR A 4 2.08 7.02 -7.38
CA THR A 4 1.12 6.11 -6.78
C THR A 4 1.37 6.03 -5.28
N PHE A 5 0.32 5.67 -4.54
CA PHE A 5 0.39 5.51 -3.09
C PHE A 5 0.50 4.03 -2.75
N ALA A 6 1.39 3.71 -1.82
CA ALA A 6 1.63 2.34 -1.37
C ALA A 6 1.52 2.25 0.14
N ILE A 7 1.01 1.11 0.62
CA ILE A 7 1.04 0.78 2.05
C ILE A 7 1.67 -0.60 2.20
N VAL A 8 2.59 -0.72 3.16
CA VAL A 8 3.00 -2.03 3.69
C VAL A 8 2.06 -2.29 4.87
N LYS A 9 1.20 -3.30 4.73
CA LYS A 9 0.10 -3.56 5.66
C LYS A 9 0.60 -4.19 6.97
N PRO A 10 -0.24 -4.18 8.03
CA PRO A 10 0.19 -4.69 9.34
C PRO A 10 0.72 -6.12 9.32
N ASP A 11 0.17 -7.00 8.48
CA ASP A 11 0.65 -8.40 8.41
C ASP A 11 2.12 -8.46 7.99
N ALA A 12 2.53 -7.66 7.03
CA ALA A 12 3.91 -7.64 6.55
C ALA A 12 4.83 -6.90 7.52
N VAL A 13 4.38 -5.79 8.10
CA VAL A 13 5.19 -5.04 9.06
C VAL A 13 5.52 -5.90 10.27
N ARG A 14 4.52 -6.58 10.86
CA ARG A 14 4.77 -7.40 12.06
C ARG A 14 5.66 -8.62 11.79
N ARG A 15 5.71 -9.10 10.55
CA ARG A 15 6.58 -10.21 10.16
C ARG A 15 7.98 -9.76 9.73
N GLY A 16 8.28 -8.46 9.84
CA GLY A 16 9.60 -7.93 9.51
C GLY A 16 9.89 -7.88 8.01
N LEU A 17 8.87 -7.77 7.18
CA LEU A 17 9.02 -7.80 5.72
C LEU A 17 9.12 -6.41 5.07
N THR A 18 9.01 -5.34 5.86
CA THR A 18 9.08 -3.97 5.34
C THR A 18 10.37 -3.75 4.52
N GLY A 19 11.52 -4.16 5.04
CA GLY A 19 12.80 -3.99 4.35
C GLY A 19 12.85 -4.74 3.02
N ASP A 20 12.37 -5.98 2.98
CA ASP A 20 12.30 -6.76 1.74
C ASP A 20 11.42 -6.08 0.69
N ILE A 21 10.26 -5.59 1.10
CA ILE A 21 9.34 -4.91 0.20
C ILE A 21 9.94 -3.62 -0.34
N LEU A 22 10.55 -2.80 0.53
CA LEU A 22 11.22 -1.57 0.11
C LEU A 22 12.38 -1.87 -0.85
N LYS A 23 13.13 -2.92 -0.59
CA LYS A 23 14.22 -3.34 -1.47
C LYS A 23 13.71 -3.68 -2.87
N ARG A 24 12.60 -4.39 -2.97
CA ARG A 24 12.00 -4.73 -4.26
C ARG A 24 11.54 -3.47 -5.00
N ILE A 25 11.00 -2.49 -4.29
CA ILE A 25 10.63 -1.21 -4.89
C ILE A 25 11.86 -0.50 -5.43
N GLU A 26 12.93 -0.41 -4.62
CA GLU A 26 14.16 0.28 -5.03
C GLU A 26 14.89 -0.44 -6.16
N ALA A 27 14.76 -1.75 -6.25
CA ALA A 27 15.33 -2.53 -7.36
C ALA A 27 14.52 -2.40 -8.65
N SER A 28 13.30 -1.85 -8.59
CA SER A 28 12.46 -1.60 -9.75
C SER A 28 12.77 -0.21 -10.34
N GLU A 29 11.99 0.19 -11.34
CA GLU A 29 12.13 1.54 -11.91
C GLU A 29 11.41 2.62 -11.11
N LEU A 30 10.81 2.25 -9.95
CA LEU A 30 10.06 3.18 -9.11
C LEU A 30 10.97 3.83 -8.07
N LYS A 31 10.81 5.16 -7.90
CA LYS A 31 11.54 5.92 -6.89
C LYS A 31 10.63 6.20 -5.69
N ILE A 32 11.12 5.95 -4.49
CA ILE A 32 10.42 6.29 -3.25
C ILE A 32 10.66 7.78 -2.98
N ILE A 33 9.61 8.59 -3.02
CA ILE A 33 9.70 10.03 -2.79
C ILE A 33 9.03 10.49 -1.51
N GLY A 34 8.38 9.59 -0.80
CA GLY A 34 7.79 9.82 0.52
C GLY A 34 7.74 8.51 1.27
N LEU A 35 8.02 8.52 2.57
CA LEU A 35 8.07 7.29 3.35
C LEU A 35 7.86 7.60 4.83
N ARG A 36 6.90 6.90 5.46
CA ARG A 36 6.62 7.05 6.90
C ARG A 36 6.12 5.73 7.48
N LYS A 37 6.51 5.45 8.72
CA LYS A 37 5.91 4.36 9.51
C LYS A 37 4.98 4.98 10.53
N ILE A 38 3.71 4.58 10.53
CA ILE A 38 2.69 5.18 11.36
C ILE A 38 1.74 4.14 11.95
N GLN A 39 1.02 4.53 12.99
CA GLN A 39 -0.10 3.77 13.53
C GLN A 39 -1.38 4.51 13.15
N LEU A 40 -2.24 3.86 12.36
CA LEU A 40 -3.53 4.46 12.01
C LEU A 40 -4.45 4.48 13.22
N SER A 41 -5.11 5.62 13.44
CA SER A 41 -6.24 5.68 14.36
C SER A 41 -7.47 5.05 13.69
N ARG A 42 -8.47 4.68 14.51
CA ARG A 42 -9.73 4.15 13.95
C ARG A 42 -10.38 5.17 13.01
N ALA A 43 -10.39 6.45 13.42
CA ALA A 43 -10.96 7.51 12.60
C ALA A 43 -10.23 7.64 11.26
N ASP A 44 -8.91 7.55 11.24
CA ASP A 44 -8.13 7.61 10.01
C ASP A 44 -8.44 6.44 9.08
N ALA A 45 -8.53 5.23 9.62
CA ALA A 45 -8.85 4.05 8.81
C ALA A 45 -10.25 4.17 8.20
N GLU A 46 -11.22 4.61 8.97
CA GLU A 46 -12.59 4.78 8.49
C GLU A 46 -12.69 5.83 7.40
N ARG A 47 -11.95 6.92 7.53
CA ARG A 47 -11.91 7.97 6.50
C ARG A 47 -11.20 7.52 5.23
N PHE A 48 -10.09 6.82 5.38
CA PHE A 48 -9.33 6.33 4.23
C PHE A 48 -10.15 5.33 3.39
N TYR A 49 -10.91 4.46 4.05
CA TYR A 49 -11.73 3.45 3.39
C TYR A 49 -13.21 3.84 3.28
N GLU A 50 -13.53 5.13 3.35
CA GLU A 50 -14.90 5.63 3.37
C GLU A 50 -15.75 5.15 2.20
N VAL A 51 -15.15 4.98 1.02
CA VAL A 51 -15.84 4.46 -0.17
C VAL A 51 -16.41 3.06 0.04
N HIS A 52 -15.91 2.32 1.03
CA HIS A 52 -16.36 0.97 1.38
C HIS A 52 -17.28 0.93 2.59
N LYS A 53 -17.67 2.09 3.12
CA LYS A 53 -18.39 2.21 4.41
C LYS A 53 -19.66 1.36 4.49
N ALA A 54 -20.40 1.21 3.40
CA ALA A 54 -21.63 0.42 3.37
C ALA A 54 -21.41 -1.08 3.12
N LYS A 55 -20.17 -1.51 2.92
CA LYS A 55 -19.87 -2.91 2.59
C LYS A 55 -19.67 -3.75 3.85
N PRO A 56 -20.05 -5.04 3.82
CA PRO A 56 -19.93 -5.92 4.99
C PRO A 56 -18.51 -6.05 5.53
N PHE A 57 -17.49 -5.96 4.67
CA PHE A 57 -16.09 -6.12 5.08
C PHE A 57 -15.48 -4.86 5.70
N PHE A 58 -16.20 -3.73 5.71
CA PHE A 58 -15.63 -2.43 6.15
C PHE A 58 -15.10 -2.48 7.58
N LYS A 59 -15.90 -3.01 8.52
CA LYS A 59 -15.49 -3.08 9.92
C LYS A 59 -14.23 -3.95 10.09
N GLY A 60 -14.21 -5.11 9.46
CA GLY A 60 -13.06 -6.02 9.52
C GLY A 60 -11.81 -5.41 8.91
N LEU A 61 -11.96 -4.69 7.79
CA LEU A 61 -10.86 -4.00 7.15
C LEU A 61 -10.25 -2.94 8.06
N CYS A 62 -11.09 -2.11 8.70
CA CYS A 62 -10.62 -1.10 9.63
C CYS A 62 -10.01 -1.71 10.89
N ASP A 63 -10.58 -2.81 11.41
CA ASP A 63 -10.00 -3.55 12.54
C ASP A 63 -8.60 -4.05 12.18
N TYR A 64 -8.45 -4.62 11.00
CA TYR A 64 -7.17 -5.14 10.54
C TYR A 64 -6.15 -4.01 10.34
N MET A 65 -6.51 -2.95 9.64
CA MET A 65 -5.58 -1.86 9.32
C MET A 65 -5.14 -1.05 10.56
N THR A 66 -5.87 -1.14 11.66
CA THR A 66 -5.48 -0.51 12.93
C THR A 66 -4.85 -1.49 13.91
N SER A 67 -4.67 -2.75 13.52
CA SER A 67 -4.16 -3.81 14.40
C SER A 67 -2.66 -3.67 14.71
N GLY A 68 -1.95 -2.85 14.00
CA GLY A 68 -0.52 -2.60 14.20
C GLY A 68 -0.01 -1.54 13.23
N PRO A 69 1.27 -1.15 13.34
CA PRO A 69 1.84 -0.14 12.46
C PRO A 69 1.80 -0.54 10.99
N VAL A 70 1.72 0.48 10.14
CA VAL A 70 1.83 0.36 8.69
C VAL A 70 2.95 1.26 8.20
N VAL A 71 3.47 0.97 7.01
CA VAL A 71 4.40 1.88 6.32
C VAL A 71 3.69 2.43 5.10
N VAL A 72 3.64 3.75 5.00
CA VAL A 72 3.04 4.44 3.86
C VAL A 72 4.13 5.06 3.00
N ALA A 73 3.96 5.02 1.69
CA ALA A 73 4.98 5.50 0.76
C ALA A 73 4.34 6.11 -0.48
N VAL A 74 5.06 7.06 -1.08
CA VAL A 74 4.72 7.59 -2.40
C VAL A 74 5.81 7.17 -3.36
N LEU A 75 5.39 6.53 -4.45
CA LEU A 75 6.29 6.01 -5.48
C LEU A 75 6.09 6.83 -6.76
N GLN A 76 7.20 7.12 -7.45
CA GLN A 76 7.16 7.90 -8.67
C GLN A 76 7.92 7.21 -9.79
N GLY A 77 7.39 7.27 -11.01
CA GLY A 77 8.03 6.73 -12.21
C GLY A 77 7.09 6.76 -13.39
N GLU A 78 7.60 6.37 -14.54
CA GLU A 78 6.78 6.19 -15.73
C GLU A 78 5.80 5.05 -15.49
N GLY A 79 4.48 5.32 -15.61
CA GLY A 79 3.45 4.32 -15.38
C GLY A 79 3.49 3.73 -13.98
N ALA A 80 3.72 4.56 -12.96
CA ALA A 80 3.95 4.10 -11.59
C ALA A 80 2.82 3.23 -11.05
N ILE A 81 1.56 3.58 -11.32
CA ILE A 81 0.41 2.81 -10.82
C ILE A 81 0.46 1.38 -11.35
N SER A 82 0.63 1.23 -12.66
CA SER A 82 0.69 -0.09 -13.30
C SER A 82 1.91 -0.89 -12.84
N LYS A 83 3.07 -0.25 -12.78
CA LYS A 83 4.31 -0.91 -12.35
C LYS A 83 4.24 -1.40 -10.91
N TRP A 84 3.69 -0.59 -10.02
CA TRP A 84 3.53 -1.00 -8.62
C TRP A 84 2.55 -2.17 -8.51
N ARG A 85 1.44 -2.12 -9.23
CA ARG A 85 0.47 -3.21 -9.23
C ARG A 85 1.07 -4.51 -9.78
N GLN A 86 1.91 -4.43 -10.80
CA GLN A 86 2.62 -5.60 -11.33
C GLN A 86 3.60 -6.16 -10.30
N LEU A 87 4.30 -5.30 -9.59
CA LEU A 87 5.25 -5.70 -8.55
C LEU A 87 4.54 -6.38 -7.37
N MET A 88 3.37 -5.85 -6.99
CA MET A 88 2.54 -6.45 -5.93
C MET A 88 1.96 -7.81 -6.33
N GLY A 89 1.49 -7.94 -7.55
CA GLY A 89 0.78 -9.12 -8.02
C GLY A 89 -0.73 -9.08 -7.75
N ALA A 90 -1.42 -10.16 -8.10
CA ALA A 90 -2.86 -10.27 -7.93
C ALA A 90 -3.29 -10.13 -6.46
N THR A 91 -4.48 -9.56 -6.26
CA THR A 91 -5.03 -9.31 -4.91
C THR A 91 -5.08 -10.59 -4.07
N ASP A 92 -5.47 -11.71 -4.68
CA ASP A 92 -5.43 -13.00 -4.02
C ASP A 92 -4.03 -13.58 -4.18
N PRO A 93 -3.28 -13.78 -3.08
CA PRO A 93 -1.91 -14.34 -3.17
C PRO A 93 -1.84 -15.68 -3.88
N LYS A 94 -2.90 -16.49 -3.79
CA LYS A 94 -2.94 -17.81 -4.46
C LYS A 94 -2.97 -17.69 -5.98
N LYS A 95 -3.48 -16.56 -6.49
CA LYS A 95 -3.60 -16.29 -7.92
C LYS A 95 -2.46 -15.41 -8.46
N ALA A 96 -1.58 -14.94 -7.58
CA ALA A 96 -0.48 -14.07 -7.95
C ALA A 96 0.64 -14.88 -8.62
N ASP A 97 1.34 -14.24 -9.55
CA ASP A 97 2.45 -14.89 -10.25
C ASP A 97 3.67 -15.02 -9.34
N PRO A 98 4.52 -16.06 -9.58
CA PRO A 98 5.78 -16.18 -8.84
C PRO A 98 6.64 -14.92 -8.96
N GLY A 99 7.30 -14.55 -7.88
CA GLY A 99 8.17 -13.38 -7.84
C GLY A 99 7.47 -12.08 -7.47
N THR A 100 6.14 -12.07 -7.40
CA THR A 100 5.40 -10.91 -6.91
C THR A 100 5.40 -10.88 -5.39
N ILE A 101 5.21 -9.67 -4.83
CA ILE A 101 5.18 -9.49 -3.37
C ILE A 101 4.07 -10.34 -2.74
N ARG A 102 2.88 -10.32 -3.31
CA ARG A 102 1.74 -11.05 -2.74
C ARG A 102 1.91 -12.55 -2.85
N LYS A 103 2.51 -13.05 -3.92
CA LYS A 103 2.80 -14.49 -4.02
C LYS A 103 3.79 -14.94 -2.96
N ASP A 104 4.83 -14.16 -2.76
CA ASP A 104 5.91 -14.52 -1.85
C ASP A 104 5.54 -14.31 -0.38
N PHE A 105 4.76 -13.27 -0.06
CA PHE A 105 4.51 -12.85 1.32
C PHE A 105 3.06 -12.80 1.74
N GLY A 106 2.10 -12.75 0.82
CA GLY A 106 0.69 -12.64 1.14
C GLY A 106 0.14 -13.89 1.82
N LEU A 107 -0.76 -13.70 2.78
CA LEU A 107 -1.38 -14.80 3.52
C LEU A 107 -2.77 -15.14 2.97
N ASP A 108 -3.58 -14.11 2.73
CA ASP A 108 -4.93 -14.26 2.17
C ASP A 108 -5.33 -12.94 1.47
N VAL A 109 -6.58 -12.83 1.05
CA VAL A 109 -7.06 -11.66 0.29
C VAL A 109 -7.01 -10.37 1.09
N GLU A 110 -7.20 -10.41 2.41
CA GLU A 110 -7.10 -9.24 3.28
C GLU A 110 -5.65 -9.01 3.72
N GLN A 111 -4.99 -10.06 4.20
CA GLN A 111 -3.61 -10.00 4.68
C GLN A 111 -2.65 -10.28 3.53
N ASN A 112 -2.68 -9.41 2.53
CA ASN A 112 -1.91 -9.62 1.29
C ASN A 112 -0.70 -8.69 1.15
N SER A 113 -0.17 -8.24 2.26
CA SER A 113 1.10 -7.54 2.44
C SER A 113 1.10 -6.06 2.04
N THR A 114 0.48 -5.69 0.93
CA THR A 114 0.60 -4.33 0.39
C THR A 114 -0.69 -3.82 -0.22
N HIS A 115 -0.77 -2.48 -0.32
CA HIS A 115 -1.84 -1.75 -0.98
C HIS A 115 -1.23 -0.84 -2.06
N GLY A 116 -1.96 -0.64 -3.14
CA GLY A 116 -1.61 0.31 -4.19
C GLY A 116 -2.85 1.00 -4.73
N SER A 117 -2.67 2.23 -5.20
CA SER A 117 -3.76 2.99 -5.82
C SER A 117 -4.22 2.34 -7.12
N ASP A 118 -5.49 2.51 -7.45
CA ASP A 118 -6.09 1.91 -8.66
C ASP A 118 -5.99 2.82 -9.89
N ALA A 119 -5.96 4.12 -9.67
CA ALA A 119 -6.06 5.11 -10.75
C ALA A 119 -5.40 6.42 -10.33
N PRO A 120 -5.11 7.34 -11.29
CA PRO A 120 -4.51 8.64 -10.95
C PRO A 120 -5.33 9.44 -9.92
N GLU A 121 -6.66 9.40 -10.00
CA GLU A 121 -7.54 10.13 -9.08
C GLU A 121 -7.44 9.58 -7.67
N THR A 122 -7.46 8.26 -7.51
CA THR A 122 -7.33 7.65 -6.19
C THR A 122 -5.92 7.82 -5.64
N ALA A 123 -4.90 7.76 -6.49
CA ALA A 123 -3.53 8.04 -6.08
C ALA A 123 -3.39 9.44 -5.50
N ALA A 124 -3.93 10.45 -6.18
CA ALA A 124 -3.86 11.84 -5.70
C ALA A 124 -4.54 12.00 -4.34
N GLN A 125 -5.71 11.42 -4.16
CA GLN A 125 -6.47 11.47 -2.90
C GLN A 125 -5.73 10.75 -1.78
N GLU A 126 -5.22 9.56 -2.04
CA GLU A 126 -4.53 8.75 -1.04
C GLU A 126 -3.21 9.39 -0.61
N ILE A 127 -2.45 9.92 -1.56
CA ILE A 127 -1.20 10.63 -1.27
C ILE A 127 -1.48 11.84 -0.36
N SER A 128 -2.44 12.69 -0.74
CA SER A 128 -2.73 13.89 0.04
C SER A 128 -3.31 13.60 1.41
N PHE A 129 -3.89 12.42 1.61
CA PHE A 129 -4.38 12.01 2.93
C PHE A 129 -3.24 11.87 3.95
N PHE A 130 -2.07 11.39 3.50
CA PHE A 130 -0.95 11.09 4.40
C PHE A 130 0.24 12.04 4.27
N PHE A 131 0.43 12.67 3.10
CA PHE A 131 1.65 13.44 2.83
C PHE A 131 1.33 14.87 2.39
N PRO A 132 1.79 15.89 3.15
CA PRO A 132 1.84 17.25 2.60
C PRO A 132 2.79 17.28 1.42
N THR A 133 2.50 18.13 0.42
CA THR A 133 3.30 18.22 -0.79
C THR A 133 4.78 18.48 -0.50
N ARG A 134 5.09 19.28 0.53
CA ARG A 134 6.48 19.61 0.87
C ARG A 134 7.29 18.42 1.39
N GLU A 135 6.65 17.31 1.74
CA GLU A 135 7.35 16.11 2.21
C GLU A 135 7.72 15.16 1.07
N LEU A 136 7.32 15.48 -0.16
CA LEU A 136 7.63 14.66 -1.33
C LEU A 136 8.94 15.13 -1.97
N LEU A 137 9.90 14.23 -2.03
CA LEU A 137 11.28 14.53 -2.43
C LEU A 137 11.55 14.17 -3.89
N ALA A 138 10.68 14.60 -4.77
CA ALA A 138 10.78 14.29 -6.19
C ALA A 138 11.98 14.98 -6.88
#